data_9edc07ada36f150a6e5bec6980f43c90
#
_entry.id   9edc07ada36f150a6e5bec6980f43c90
#
_cell.length_a   1.000
_cell.length_b   1.000
_cell.length_c   1.000
_cell.angle_alpha   90.00
_cell.angle_beta   90.00
_cell.angle_gamma   90.00
#
_symmetry.space_group_name_H-M   'P 1'
#
loop_
_entity.id
_entity.type
_entity.pdbx_description
1 polymer ?
#
loop_
_entity_poly.entity_id
_entity_poly.type
_entity_poly.pdbx_seq_one_letter_code
_entity_poly.pdbx_strand_id
1 'polypeptide(L)'
;MHYTDRTFDLVVHSDTLEHVKQPINGLAECYRVLRPGGICAFTVPIIVDRLTTSRDGLSPSYHGFPDQEQFGFQVETEYGSDAWKHVVLSGFQECRIQVLEYPAAQALIGVRRV
;
A
#
# COMPACT_ATOMS: atom_id res chain seq x y z
N MET A 1 -5.35 13.00 -4.11
CA MET A 1 -4.22 13.89 -3.78
C MET A 1 -4.31 15.15 -4.63
N HIS A 2 -3.82 16.26 -4.10
CA HIS A 2 -3.92 17.57 -4.75
C HIS A 2 -2.75 17.93 -5.66
N TYR A 3 -1.87 16.96 -5.89
CA TYR A 3 -0.69 17.19 -6.72
C TYR A 3 -1.01 16.97 -8.19
N THR A 4 -0.30 17.69 -9.05
CA THR A 4 -0.41 17.52 -10.50
C THR A 4 0.24 16.21 -10.95
N ASP A 5 -0.11 15.77 -12.14
CA ASP A 5 0.48 14.58 -12.76
C ASP A 5 1.99 14.75 -12.91
N ARG A 6 2.72 13.63 -12.80
CA ARG A 6 4.14 13.55 -13.14
C ARG A 6 4.98 14.64 -12.45
N THR A 7 4.78 14.80 -11.14
CA THR A 7 5.47 15.82 -10.36
C THR A 7 6.68 15.27 -9.60
N PHE A 8 6.60 14.00 -9.16
CA PHE A 8 7.58 13.44 -8.25
C PHE A 8 8.37 12.30 -8.88
N ASP A 9 9.59 12.13 -8.39
CA ASP A 9 10.43 10.98 -8.74
C ASP A 9 10.27 9.83 -7.75
N LEU A 10 9.81 10.13 -6.54
CA LEU A 10 9.69 9.19 -5.45
C LEU A 10 8.45 9.51 -4.62
N VAL A 11 7.66 8.49 -4.34
CA VAL A 11 6.59 8.54 -3.34
C VAL A 11 6.88 7.47 -2.30
N VAL A 12 6.82 7.83 -1.03
CA VAL A 12 7.08 6.90 0.08
C VAL A 12 5.93 6.99 1.08
N HIS A 13 5.44 5.84 1.50
CA HIS A 13 4.54 5.78 2.65
C HIS A 13 4.78 4.49 3.44
N SER A 14 4.37 4.49 4.70
CA SER A 14 4.60 3.36 5.59
C SER A 14 3.39 3.18 6.49
N ASP A 15 2.90 1.95 6.60
CA ASP A 15 1.77 1.59 7.46
C ASP A 15 0.58 2.54 7.26
N THR A 16 0.27 2.83 6.02
CA THR A 16 -0.79 3.77 5.63
C THR A 16 -1.85 3.10 4.78
N LEU A 17 -1.43 2.33 3.78
CA LEU A 17 -2.33 1.81 2.74
C LEU A 17 -3.38 0.85 3.29
N GLU A 18 -3.06 0.12 4.36
CA GLU A 18 -4.01 -0.79 5.00
C GLU A 18 -5.23 -0.07 5.60
N HIS A 19 -5.12 1.24 5.82
CA HIS A 19 -6.21 2.07 6.35
C HIS A 19 -7.01 2.77 5.25
N VAL A 20 -6.65 2.59 4.01
CA VAL A 20 -7.33 3.24 2.87
C VAL A 20 -8.45 2.34 2.38
N LYS A 21 -9.66 2.90 2.25
CA LYS A 21 -10.84 2.12 1.83
C LYS A 21 -10.69 1.53 0.43
N GLN A 22 -10.07 2.27 -0.47
CA GLN A 22 -9.87 1.85 -1.86
C GLN A 22 -8.36 1.89 -2.17
N PRO A 23 -7.60 0.89 -1.71
CA PRO A 23 -6.15 0.94 -1.81
C PRO A 23 -5.63 0.96 -3.25
N ILE A 24 -6.31 0.28 -4.18
CA ILE A 24 -5.92 0.30 -5.60
C ILE A 24 -6.02 1.72 -6.14
N ASN A 25 -7.08 2.45 -5.79
CA ASN A 25 -7.22 3.86 -6.19
C ASN A 25 -6.15 4.74 -5.55
N GLY A 26 -5.82 4.47 -4.29
CA GLY A 26 -4.74 5.19 -3.61
C GLY A 26 -3.40 4.99 -4.31
N LEU A 27 -3.08 3.77 -4.67
CA LEU A 27 -1.85 3.46 -5.42
C LEU A 27 -1.88 4.04 -6.84
N ALA A 28 -3.04 4.06 -7.49
CA ALA A 28 -3.18 4.68 -8.80
C ALA A 28 -2.87 6.18 -8.74
N GLU A 29 -3.24 6.86 -7.64
CA GLU A 29 -2.87 8.25 -7.41
C GLU A 29 -1.37 8.42 -7.20
N CYS A 30 -0.73 7.50 -6.50
CA CYS A 30 0.73 7.49 -6.38
C CYS A 30 1.38 7.35 -7.76
N TYR A 31 0.84 6.47 -8.61
CA TYR A 31 1.31 6.31 -9.97
C TYR A 31 1.15 7.60 -10.79
N ARG A 32 -0.02 8.23 -10.69
CA ARG A 32 -0.33 9.44 -11.45
C ARG A 32 0.67 10.58 -11.19
N VAL A 33 1.04 10.78 -9.93
CA VAL A 33 1.93 11.88 -9.54
C VAL A 33 3.40 11.60 -9.78
N LEU A 34 3.76 10.35 -10.09
CA LEU A 34 5.15 9.98 -10.40
C LEU A 34 5.50 10.31 -11.85
N ARG A 35 6.72 10.78 -12.06
CA ARG A 35 7.30 10.87 -13.40
C ARG A 35 7.59 9.47 -13.94
N PRO A 36 7.59 9.29 -15.26
CA PRO A 36 8.12 8.06 -15.85
C PRO A 36 9.54 7.79 -15.34
N GLY A 37 9.80 6.56 -14.91
CA GLY A 37 11.05 6.18 -14.26
C GLY A 37 11.02 6.31 -12.73
N GLY A 38 9.98 6.92 -12.19
CA GLY A 38 9.82 7.08 -10.73
C GLY A 38 9.35 5.81 -10.03
N ILE A 39 9.46 5.83 -8.72
CA ILE A 39 9.06 4.68 -7.90
C ILE A 39 8.18 5.11 -6.73
N CYS A 40 7.30 4.20 -6.32
CA CYS A 40 6.56 4.28 -5.07
C CYS A 40 7.04 3.16 -4.15
N ALA A 41 7.66 3.52 -3.05
CA ALA A 41 8.17 2.55 -2.08
C ALA A 41 7.33 2.63 -0.80
N PHE A 42 6.83 1.49 -0.33
CA PHE A 42 5.98 1.51 0.84
C PHE A 42 6.02 0.20 1.62
N THR A 43 5.55 0.28 2.86
CA THR A 43 5.36 -0.88 3.71
C THR A 43 3.92 -0.96 4.16
N VAL A 44 3.46 -2.20 4.37
CA VAL A 44 2.20 -2.52 5.06
C VAL A 44 2.46 -3.73 5.94
N PRO A 45 1.71 -3.93 7.02
CA PRO A 45 1.80 -5.19 7.76
C PRO A 45 1.39 -6.36 6.86
N ILE A 46 2.23 -7.37 6.78
CA ILE A 46 2.01 -8.56 5.94
C ILE A 46 1.76 -9.77 6.80
N ILE A 47 0.71 -10.52 6.48
CA ILE A 47 0.45 -11.84 7.06
C ILE A 47 0.88 -12.87 6.03
N VAL A 48 2.07 -13.44 6.21
CA VAL A 48 2.74 -14.23 5.17
C VAL A 48 2.03 -15.52 4.77
N ASP A 49 1.19 -16.06 5.65
CA ASP A 49 0.48 -17.33 5.39
C ASP A 49 -0.91 -17.13 4.77
N ARG A 50 -1.24 -15.91 4.39
CA ARG A 50 -2.56 -15.56 3.85
C ARG A 50 -2.46 -14.77 2.56
N LEU A 51 -3.56 -14.74 1.83
CA LEU A 51 -3.76 -13.83 0.72
C LEU A 51 -4.34 -12.51 1.25
N THR A 52 -4.13 -11.45 0.49
CA THR A 52 -4.70 -10.13 0.76
C THR A 52 -6.22 -10.18 0.73
N THR A 53 -6.87 -9.62 1.75
CA THR A 53 -8.33 -9.68 1.91
C THR A 53 -8.84 -8.32 2.37
N SER A 54 -9.92 -7.86 1.71
CA SER A 54 -10.66 -6.68 2.16
C SER A 54 -11.40 -7.00 3.47
N ARG A 55 -11.50 -6.00 4.33
CA ARG A 55 -12.31 -6.09 5.55
C ARG A 55 -13.70 -5.50 5.41
N ASP A 56 -14.14 -5.22 4.20
CA ASP A 56 -15.50 -4.74 3.96
C ASP A 56 -16.52 -5.72 4.54
N GLY A 57 -17.43 -5.18 5.34
CA GLY A 57 -18.49 -5.97 5.98
C GLY A 57 -18.04 -6.74 7.22
N LEU A 58 -16.79 -6.65 7.61
CA LEU A 58 -16.29 -7.27 8.83
C LEU A 58 -16.32 -6.29 10.01
N SER A 59 -16.22 -6.83 11.22
CA SER A 59 -16.11 -6.02 12.41
C SER A 59 -14.85 -5.15 12.35
N PRO A 60 -14.91 -3.89 12.83
CA PRO A 60 -13.74 -3.03 12.81
C PRO A 60 -12.51 -3.63 13.49
N SER A 61 -11.36 -3.40 12.90
CA SER A 61 -10.07 -3.79 13.46
C SER A 61 -9.13 -2.58 13.43
N TYR A 62 -8.39 -2.38 14.48
CA TYR A 62 -7.49 -1.24 14.65
C TYR A 62 -6.10 -1.71 15.02
N HIS A 63 -5.09 -0.93 14.60
CA HIS A 63 -3.72 -1.17 15.03
C HIS A 63 -3.51 -0.57 16.42
N GLY A 64 -2.90 -1.35 17.32
CA GLY A 64 -2.46 -0.85 18.61
C GLY A 64 -3.59 -0.59 19.59
N PHE A 65 -3.71 0.64 20.05
CA PHE A 65 -4.56 0.99 21.19
C PHE A 65 -6.00 1.30 20.78
N PRO A 66 -6.99 1.02 21.66
CA PRO A 66 -8.41 1.29 21.36
C PRO A 66 -8.72 2.75 21.01
N ASP A 67 -7.95 3.72 21.51
CA ASP A 67 -8.14 5.13 21.24
C ASP A 67 -7.80 5.52 19.80
N GLN A 68 -7.13 4.68 19.03
CA GLN A 68 -6.87 4.92 17.62
C GLN A 68 -8.15 4.95 16.78
N GLU A 69 -9.22 4.34 17.28
CA GLU A 69 -10.52 4.33 16.62
C GLU A 69 -10.99 5.73 16.24
N GLN A 70 -10.84 6.69 17.15
CA GLN A 70 -11.31 8.07 16.94
C GLN A 70 -10.47 8.84 15.90
N PHE A 71 -9.33 8.31 15.49
CA PHE A 71 -8.47 8.93 14.48
C PHE A 71 -8.56 8.24 13.11
N GLY A 72 -9.51 7.32 12.92
CA GLY A 72 -9.71 6.65 11.63
C GLY A 72 -8.64 5.62 11.28
N PHE A 73 -7.97 5.03 12.24
CA PHE A 73 -6.95 3.99 12.03
C PHE A 73 -7.53 2.60 11.86
N GLN A 74 -8.79 2.52 11.43
CA GLN A 74 -9.43 1.25 11.14
C GLN A 74 -8.73 0.54 9.99
N VAL A 75 -8.47 -0.76 10.14
CA VAL A 75 -7.88 -1.56 9.08
C VAL A 75 -8.95 -1.89 8.04
N GLU A 76 -8.73 -1.46 6.80
CA GLU A 76 -9.65 -1.70 5.68
C GLU A 76 -9.22 -2.91 4.84
N THR A 77 -7.92 -3.21 4.81
CA THR A 77 -7.34 -4.33 4.07
C THR A 77 -6.33 -5.06 4.94
N GLU A 78 -6.46 -6.38 5.01
CA GLU A 78 -5.43 -7.24 5.59
C GLU A 78 -4.55 -7.75 4.47
N TYR A 79 -3.30 -7.26 4.42
CA TYR A 79 -2.37 -7.64 3.38
C TYR A 79 -1.73 -8.99 3.69
N GLY A 80 -1.67 -9.82 2.67
CA GLY A 80 -1.04 -11.11 2.71
C GLY A 80 0.16 -11.19 1.76
N SER A 81 0.61 -12.40 1.49
CA SER A 81 1.80 -12.65 0.67
C SER A 81 1.69 -12.11 -0.76
N ASP A 82 0.48 -11.87 -1.25
CA ASP A 82 0.22 -11.31 -2.58
C ASP A 82 -0.10 -9.81 -2.55
N ALA A 83 0.41 -9.08 -1.57
CA ALA A 83 0.19 -7.62 -1.48
C ALA A 83 0.61 -6.89 -2.77
N TRP A 84 1.62 -7.39 -3.48
CA TRP A 84 2.08 -6.86 -4.77
C TRP A 84 0.96 -6.77 -5.81
N LYS A 85 -0.09 -7.58 -5.67
CA LYS A 85 -1.21 -7.59 -6.61
C LYS A 85 -1.88 -6.22 -6.72
N HIS A 86 -2.07 -5.53 -5.61
CA HIS A 86 -2.64 -4.18 -5.63
C HIS A 86 -1.77 -3.19 -6.39
N VAL A 87 -0.46 -3.33 -6.29
CA VAL A 87 0.49 -2.47 -7.02
C VAL A 87 0.31 -2.65 -8.53
N VAL A 88 0.29 -3.87 -8.99
CA VAL A 88 0.13 -4.17 -10.43
C VAL A 88 -1.25 -3.75 -10.92
N LEU A 89 -2.31 -4.01 -10.15
CA LEU A 89 -3.67 -3.64 -10.53
C LEU A 89 -3.88 -2.13 -10.58
N SER A 90 -3.06 -1.36 -9.88
CA SER A 90 -3.16 0.11 -9.87
C SER A 90 -2.48 0.78 -11.07
N GLY A 91 -1.78 0.04 -11.91
CA GLY A 91 -1.17 0.54 -13.13
C GLY A 91 0.35 0.47 -13.20
N PHE A 92 1.04 0.21 -12.10
CA PHE A 92 2.48 0.06 -12.12
C PHE A 92 2.89 -1.12 -13.01
N GLN A 93 3.88 -0.94 -13.85
CA GLN A 93 4.35 -1.96 -14.76
C GLN A 93 5.17 -3.05 -14.09
N GLU A 94 5.68 -2.75 -12.89
CA GLU A 94 6.52 -3.67 -12.15
C GLU A 94 6.34 -3.45 -10.66
N CYS A 95 6.38 -4.53 -9.88
CA CYS A 95 6.46 -4.45 -8.42
C CYS A 95 7.66 -5.28 -7.97
N ARG A 96 8.56 -4.64 -7.23
CA ARG A 96 9.68 -5.31 -6.58
C ARG A 96 9.37 -5.49 -5.11
N ILE A 97 9.84 -6.59 -4.54
CA ILE A 97 9.68 -6.87 -3.12
C ILE A 97 11.06 -6.96 -2.51
N GLN A 98 11.34 -6.08 -1.56
CA GLN A 98 12.58 -6.10 -0.80
C GLN A 98 12.28 -6.66 0.59
N VAL A 99 12.75 -7.86 0.85
CA VAL A 99 12.59 -8.49 2.16
C VAL A 99 13.74 -8.06 3.05
N LEU A 100 13.41 -7.47 4.19
CA LEU A 100 14.41 -6.96 5.13
C LEU A 100 14.61 -7.91 6.30
N GLU A 101 13.53 -8.54 6.76
CA GLU A 101 13.57 -9.43 7.93
C GLU A 101 12.36 -10.37 7.90
N TYR A 102 12.60 -11.63 8.24
CA TYR A 102 11.53 -12.61 8.42
C TYR A 102 10.78 -12.33 9.74
N PRO A 103 9.45 -12.48 9.81
CA PRO A 103 8.62 -13.05 8.75
C PRO A 103 8.00 -12.01 7.80
N ALA A 104 7.98 -10.72 8.12
CA ALA A 104 7.09 -9.81 7.43
C ALA A 104 7.65 -8.41 7.16
N ALA A 105 8.91 -8.15 7.42
CA ALA A 105 9.49 -6.84 7.14
C ALA A 105 9.85 -6.73 5.66
N GLN A 106 8.86 -6.34 4.85
CA GLN A 106 8.98 -6.21 3.40
C GLN A 106 8.69 -4.78 2.96
N ALA A 107 9.46 -4.29 2.01
CA ALA A 107 9.12 -3.09 1.26
C ALA A 107 8.61 -3.49 -0.13
N LEU A 108 7.50 -2.89 -0.53
CA LEU A 108 6.95 -3.05 -1.87
C LEU A 108 7.33 -1.82 -2.69
N ILE A 109 7.84 -2.04 -3.89
CA ILE A 109 8.35 -0.97 -4.73
C ILE A 109 7.65 -1.06 -6.09
N GLY A 110 6.69 -0.16 -6.30
CA GLY A 110 6.04 0.00 -7.59
C GLY A 110 6.94 0.83 -8.50
N VAL A 111 7.19 0.34 -9.70
CA VAL A 111 8.03 1.04 -10.68
C VAL A 111 7.17 1.54 -11.83
N ARG A 112 7.19 2.84 -12.06
CA ARG A 112 6.61 3.44 -13.25
C ARG A 112 7.71 3.52 -14.31
N ARG A 113 7.63 2.64 -15.30
CA ARG A 113 8.64 2.60 -16.37
C ARG A 113 8.54 3.84 -17.27
N VAL A 114 9.64 4.13 -17.89
CA VAL A 114 9.74 5.22 -18.87
C VAL A 114 8.88 4.93 -20.11
#